data_b571a68d5995812a4e8c350a68540a63
#
_entry.id   b571a68d5995812a4e8c350a68540a63
#
_cell.length_a   1.000
_cell.length_b   1.000
_cell.length_c   1.000
_cell.angle_alpha   90.00
_cell.angle_beta   90.00
_cell.angle_gamma   90.00
#
_symmetry.space_group_name_H-M   'P 1'
#
loop_
_entity.id
_entity.type
_entity.pdbx_description
1 polymer ?
#
loop_
_entity_poly.entity_id
_entity_poly.type
_entity_poly.pdbx_seq_one_letter_code
_entity_poly.pdbx_strand_id
1 'polypeptide(L)'
;MRLLSFILISPALLFCSCSEPNQAESNPPAESPSSWNVQDVTPVDAQKLLAENKDVRVLDVRTSEEYAEGHIAGAVNVDFKSPNFAENVAKLDKNTTYIIHCRSGRRSSNSLPILKENNFGTVYHLNKGYNAWKDAGMLTAP
;
A
#
# COMPACT_ATOMS: atom_id res chain seq x y z
N MET A 1 -72.56 46.02 -12.21
CA MET A 1 -73.07 45.67 -13.55
C MET A 1 -72.10 44.64 -14.17
N ARG A 2 -72.61 43.42 -14.43
CA ARG A 2 -72.00 42.33 -15.23
C ARG A 2 -70.70 41.71 -14.69
N LEU A 3 -70.68 40.56 -13.99
CA LEU A 3 -70.94 39.16 -14.41
C LEU A 3 -70.15 38.70 -15.64
N LEU A 4 -69.29 37.68 -15.38
CA LEU A 4 -69.08 36.45 -16.17
C LEU A 4 -67.78 35.86 -15.68
N SER A 5 -67.72 34.83 -14.84
CA SER A 5 -67.97 33.42 -15.08
C SER A 5 -67.11 32.82 -16.20
N PHE A 6 -66.34 31.82 -15.82
CA PHE A 6 -65.97 30.60 -16.57
C PHE A 6 -64.50 30.26 -16.30
N ILE A 7 -64.13 29.20 -15.92
CA ILE A 7 -64.30 27.77 -16.10
C ILE A 7 -63.07 27.09 -15.46
N LEU A 8 -63.34 26.14 -14.61
CA LEU A 8 -62.41 25.16 -14.10
C LEU A 8 -61.92 24.27 -15.25
N ILE A 9 -60.59 24.20 -15.44
CA ILE A 9 -59.99 23.05 -16.12
C ILE A 9 -58.82 22.60 -15.22
N SER A 10 -59.05 21.48 -14.57
CA SER A 10 -58.02 20.69 -13.89
C SER A 10 -57.37 19.75 -14.93
N PRO A 11 -56.09 19.74 -15.08
CA PRO A 11 -55.42 18.58 -15.63
C PRO A 11 -54.77 17.76 -14.51
N ALA A 12 -55.14 16.50 -14.52
CA ALA A 12 -54.55 15.47 -13.70
C ALA A 12 -53.02 15.41 -13.88
N LEU A 13 -52.31 15.63 -12.78
CA LEU A 13 -50.87 15.36 -12.70
C LEU A 13 -50.67 13.87 -12.58
N LEU A 14 -50.23 13.26 -13.67
CA LEU A 14 -49.58 11.95 -13.66
C LEU A 14 -48.31 12.04 -12.86
N PHE A 15 -48.30 11.46 -11.66
CA PHE A 15 -47.08 11.17 -10.93
C PHE A 15 -46.35 10.07 -11.69
N CYS A 16 -45.39 10.48 -12.51
CA CYS A 16 -44.34 9.60 -13.00
C CYS A 16 -43.35 9.40 -11.87
N SER A 17 -43.48 8.27 -11.17
CA SER A 17 -42.50 7.79 -10.20
C SER A 17 -41.28 7.34 -10.99
N CYS A 18 -40.34 8.25 -11.21
CA CYS A 18 -39.00 7.87 -11.64
C CYS A 18 -38.26 7.38 -10.40
N SER A 19 -38.17 6.06 -10.27
CA SER A 19 -37.19 5.42 -9.41
C SER A 19 -35.79 5.84 -9.88
N GLU A 20 -35.12 6.60 -9.09
CA GLU A 20 -33.69 6.90 -9.28
C GLU A 20 -32.92 5.58 -9.18
N PRO A 21 -32.08 5.23 -10.18
CA PRO A 21 -31.15 4.13 -10.01
C PRO A 21 -30.10 4.56 -8.96
N ASN A 22 -30.04 3.80 -7.89
CA ASN A 22 -28.98 3.81 -6.91
C ASN A 22 -27.63 3.75 -7.66
N GLN A 23 -26.95 4.89 -7.77
CA GLN A 23 -25.57 4.94 -8.20
C GLN A 23 -24.75 4.35 -7.06
N ALA A 24 -24.47 3.05 -7.18
CA ALA A 24 -23.36 2.46 -6.48
C ALA A 24 -22.13 3.31 -6.84
N GLU A 25 -21.62 4.07 -5.89
CA GLU A 25 -20.33 4.72 -6.00
C GLU A 25 -19.29 3.63 -6.27
N SER A 26 -19.01 3.43 -7.55
CA SER A 26 -17.83 2.71 -7.97
C SER A 26 -16.63 3.59 -7.58
N ASN A 27 -16.01 3.28 -6.45
CA ASN A 27 -14.66 3.75 -6.20
C ASN A 27 -13.84 3.50 -7.46
N PRO A 28 -13.15 4.50 -8.00
CA PRO A 28 -12.26 4.26 -9.13
C PRO A 28 -11.29 3.16 -8.71
N PRO A 29 -10.99 2.18 -9.58
CA PRO A 29 -9.98 1.19 -9.30
C PRO A 29 -8.70 1.97 -8.96
N ALA A 30 -8.10 1.67 -7.81
CA ALA A 30 -6.83 2.25 -7.41
C ALA A 30 -5.87 2.09 -8.59
N GLU A 31 -5.45 3.21 -9.17
CA GLU A 31 -4.47 3.21 -10.26
C GLU A 31 -3.25 2.45 -9.76
N SER A 32 -2.95 1.33 -10.40
CA SER A 32 -1.73 0.59 -10.13
C SER A 32 -0.56 1.56 -10.34
N PRO A 33 0.43 1.61 -9.43
CA PRO A 33 1.54 2.53 -9.54
C PRO A 33 2.22 2.34 -10.90
N SER A 34 2.23 3.39 -11.70
CA SER A 34 2.55 3.34 -13.13
C SER A 34 4.03 3.14 -13.45
N SER A 35 4.89 2.99 -12.44
CA SER A 35 6.32 2.75 -12.68
C SER A 35 6.97 1.99 -11.54
N TRP A 36 7.45 0.78 -11.84
CA TRP A 36 8.36 0.04 -10.97
C TRP A 36 9.70 0.78 -10.87
N ASN A 37 10.11 1.11 -9.65
CA ASN A 37 11.38 1.75 -9.36
C ASN A 37 12.04 1.13 -8.13
N VAL A 38 13.32 0.77 -8.23
CA VAL A 38 14.11 0.25 -7.12
C VAL A 38 15.33 1.13 -6.92
N GLN A 39 15.55 1.55 -5.68
CA GLN A 39 16.72 2.34 -5.29
C GLN A 39 17.43 1.69 -4.12
N ASP A 40 18.73 1.46 -4.24
CA ASP A 40 19.54 1.04 -3.10
C ASP A 40 19.72 2.20 -2.12
N VAL A 41 19.58 1.90 -0.83
CA VAL A 41 19.72 2.91 0.23
C VAL A 41 20.67 2.43 1.32
N THR A 42 21.32 3.40 1.96
CA THR A 42 22.10 3.16 3.19
C THR A 42 21.19 3.15 4.42
N PRO A 43 21.64 2.63 5.57
CA PRO A 43 20.88 2.72 6.82
C PRO A 43 20.50 4.17 7.19
N VAL A 44 21.37 5.13 6.93
CA VAL A 44 21.13 6.55 7.22
C VAL A 44 20.03 7.10 6.34
N ASP A 45 20.06 6.80 5.01
CA ASP A 45 19.03 7.24 4.08
C ASP A 45 17.69 6.59 4.41
N ALA A 46 17.69 5.29 4.73
CA ALA A 46 16.49 4.57 5.13
C ALA A 46 15.87 5.15 6.41
N GLN A 47 16.68 5.46 7.41
CA GLN A 47 16.19 6.11 8.64
C GLN A 47 15.59 7.49 8.34
N LYS A 48 16.23 8.28 7.48
CA LYS A 48 15.73 9.58 7.06
C LYS A 48 14.39 9.46 6.36
N LEU A 49 14.26 8.52 5.40
CA LEU A 49 12.99 8.25 4.70
C LEU A 49 11.86 7.92 5.68
N LEU A 50 12.13 7.07 6.68
CA LEU A 50 11.15 6.71 7.72
C LEU A 50 10.76 7.87 8.63
N ALA A 51 11.68 8.79 8.90
CA ALA A 51 11.43 9.95 9.73
C ALA A 51 10.60 11.04 9.00
N GLU A 52 10.88 11.24 7.71
CA GLU A 52 10.30 12.30 6.90
C GLU A 52 8.96 11.89 6.24
N ASN A 53 8.74 10.60 6.03
CA ASN A 53 7.56 10.11 5.33
C ASN A 53 6.88 8.96 6.08
N LYS A 54 5.69 9.24 6.62
CA LYS A 54 4.91 8.25 7.39
C LYS A 54 4.25 7.17 6.52
N ASP A 55 4.21 7.36 5.21
CA ASP A 55 3.67 6.39 4.26
C ASP A 55 4.69 5.35 3.82
N VAL A 56 5.97 5.55 4.20
CA VAL A 56 7.03 4.55 3.97
C VAL A 56 6.96 3.48 5.06
N ARG A 57 6.99 2.22 4.66
CA ARG A 57 6.96 1.05 5.53
C ARG A 57 8.21 0.20 5.37
N VAL A 58 8.58 -0.54 6.40
CA VAL A 58 9.68 -1.50 6.33
C VAL A 58 9.13 -2.89 6.06
N LEU A 59 9.70 -3.60 5.09
CA LEU A 59 9.40 -4.99 4.77
C LEU A 59 10.64 -5.84 5.09
N ASP A 60 10.55 -6.60 6.18
CA ASP A 60 11.59 -7.54 6.60
C ASP A 60 11.31 -8.93 6.02
N VAL A 61 12.17 -9.38 5.11
CA VAL A 61 12.03 -10.72 4.49
C VAL A 61 12.95 -11.76 5.12
N ARG A 62 13.35 -11.54 6.39
CA ARG A 62 14.03 -12.55 7.21
C ARG A 62 13.03 -13.60 7.69
N THR A 63 13.54 -14.68 8.28
CA THR A 63 12.67 -15.67 8.93
C THR A 63 11.98 -15.05 10.15
N SER A 64 10.87 -15.68 10.56
CA SER A 64 10.12 -15.22 11.73
C SER A 64 10.96 -15.26 13.01
N GLU A 65 11.87 -16.23 13.14
CA GLU A 65 12.79 -16.33 14.26
C GLU A 65 13.81 -15.17 14.26
N GLU A 66 14.43 -14.88 13.10
CA GLU A 66 15.36 -13.74 12.97
C GLU A 66 14.66 -12.41 13.27
N TYR A 67 13.38 -12.30 12.91
CA TYR A 67 12.56 -11.11 13.19
C TYR A 67 12.26 -10.97 14.69
N ALA A 68 11.91 -12.07 15.36
CA ALA A 68 11.61 -12.10 16.79
C ALA A 68 12.83 -11.81 17.67
N GLU A 69 14.05 -12.11 17.18
CA GLU A 69 15.32 -11.73 17.88
C GLU A 69 15.58 -10.22 17.86
N GLY A 70 14.84 -9.47 17.07
CA GLY A 70 14.93 -8.02 16.92
C GLY A 70 14.81 -7.58 15.47
N HIS A 71 14.16 -6.45 15.24
CA HIS A 71 13.83 -5.95 13.91
C HIS A 71 13.86 -4.41 13.85
N ILE A 72 13.75 -3.84 12.66
CA ILE A 72 13.55 -2.38 12.49
C ILE A 72 12.15 -2.03 12.98
N ALA A 73 12.02 -1.03 13.84
CA ALA A 73 10.76 -0.65 14.44
C ALA A 73 9.66 -0.42 13.38
N GLY A 74 8.49 -1.02 13.57
CA GLY A 74 7.36 -0.93 12.66
C GLY A 74 7.49 -1.76 11.37
N ALA A 75 8.50 -2.62 11.26
CA ALA A 75 8.64 -3.51 10.12
C ALA A 75 7.54 -4.57 10.07
N VAL A 76 7.07 -4.87 8.86
CA VAL A 76 6.23 -6.02 8.58
C VAL A 76 7.11 -7.19 8.17
N ASN A 77 6.93 -8.35 8.79
CA ASN A 77 7.69 -9.55 8.44
C ASN A 77 6.94 -10.41 7.43
N VAL A 78 7.62 -10.75 6.34
CA VAL A 78 7.17 -11.76 5.38
C VAL A 78 8.36 -12.66 5.06
N ASP A 79 8.39 -13.85 5.63
CA ASP A 79 9.51 -14.77 5.51
C ASP A 79 9.72 -15.24 4.06
N PHE A 80 10.86 -14.85 3.46
CA PHE A 80 11.24 -15.25 2.09
C PHE A 80 11.38 -16.76 1.91
N LYS A 81 11.67 -17.51 2.98
CA LYS A 81 11.80 -18.97 2.94
C LYS A 81 10.45 -19.69 3.05
N SER A 82 9.39 -18.96 3.37
CA SER A 82 8.05 -19.54 3.43
C SER A 82 7.59 -20.00 2.04
N PRO A 83 6.97 -21.18 1.91
CA PRO A 83 6.37 -21.62 0.65
C PRO A 83 5.27 -20.68 0.16
N ASN A 84 4.66 -19.91 1.07
CA ASN A 84 3.59 -18.96 0.77
C ASN A 84 4.10 -17.51 0.62
N PHE A 85 5.42 -17.31 0.41
CA PHE A 85 6.01 -15.96 0.35
C PHE A 85 5.31 -15.07 -0.68
N ALA A 86 5.14 -15.55 -1.92
CA ALA A 86 4.51 -14.77 -3.00
C ALA A 86 3.05 -14.41 -2.68
N GLU A 87 2.28 -15.34 -2.10
CA GLU A 87 0.90 -15.09 -1.67
C GLU A 87 0.83 -14.04 -0.56
N ASN A 88 1.77 -14.07 0.39
CA ASN A 88 1.82 -13.12 1.49
C ASN A 88 2.25 -11.73 1.00
N VAL A 89 3.19 -11.65 0.06
CA VAL A 89 3.55 -10.40 -0.63
C VAL A 89 2.34 -9.85 -1.39
N ALA A 90 1.56 -10.71 -2.05
CA ALA A 90 0.38 -10.28 -2.80
C ALA A 90 -0.70 -9.60 -1.92
N LYS A 91 -0.73 -9.86 -0.63
CA LYS A 91 -1.68 -9.27 0.34
C LYS A 91 -1.25 -7.88 0.85
N LEU A 92 0.00 -7.47 0.61
CA LEU A 92 0.49 -6.17 1.04
C LEU A 92 -0.12 -5.04 0.20
N ASP A 93 -0.21 -3.85 0.79
CA ASP A 93 -0.69 -2.66 0.08
C ASP A 93 0.31 -2.21 -1.00
N LYS A 94 -0.13 -2.22 -2.26
CA LYS A 94 0.69 -1.88 -3.42
C LYS A 94 0.95 -0.38 -3.58
N ASN A 95 0.12 0.45 -2.96
CA ASN A 95 0.24 1.90 -3.01
C ASN A 95 1.24 2.44 -1.98
N THR A 96 1.68 1.58 -1.06
CA THR A 96 2.68 1.91 -0.04
C THR A 96 4.10 1.77 -0.60
N THR A 97 4.95 2.73 -0.31
CA THR A 97 6.39 2.65 -0.57
C THR A 97 7.07 1.80 0.50
N TYR A 98 7.85 0.82 0.09
CA TYR A 98 8.53 -0.07 1.03
C TYR A 98 10.04 0.11 1.03
N ILE A 99 10.63 0.06 2.24
CA ILE A 99 12.06 -0.22 2.43
C ILE A 99 12.19 -1.71 2.69
N ILE A 100 12.70 -2.46 1.72
CA ILE A 100 12.87 -3.91 1.85
C ILE A 100 14.27 -4.25 2.32
N HIS A 101 14.37 -5.19 3.25
CA HIS A 101 15.63 -5.75 3.68
C HIS A 101 15.52 -7.22 4.09
N CYS A 102 16.68 -7.86 4.16
CA CYS A 102 16.86 -9.11 4.90
C CYS A 102 18.06 -8.96 5.84
N ARG A 103 18.75 -10.05 6.18
CA ARG A 103 19.95 -10.00 7.04
C ARG A 103 21.11 -9.23 6.38
N SER A 104 21.43 -9.55 5.10
CA SER A 104 22.62 -9.06 4.37
C SER A 104 22.37 -8.62 2.94
N GLY A 105 21.09 -8.48 2.54
CA GLY A 105 20.69 -8.02 1.21
C GLY A 105 20.31 -9.12 0.20
N ARG A 106 20.85 -10.34 0.28
CA ARG A 106 20.66 -11.38 -0.75
C ARG A 106 19.21 -11.83 -0.91
N ARG A 107 18.50 -12.16 0.18
CA ARG A 107 17.08 -12.59 0.12
C ARG A 107 16.19 -11.47 -0.37
N SER A 108 16.42 -10.24 0.10
CA SER A 108 15.67 -9.08 -0.36
C SER A 108 15.91 -8.77 -1.83
N SER A 109 17.13 -8.89 -2.34
CA SER A 109 17.40 -8.80 -3.79
C SER A 109 16.61 -9.86 -4.59
N ASN A 110 16.60 -11.10 -4.11
CA ASN A 110 15.87 -12.20 -4.77
C ASN A 110 14.35 -12.06 -4.69
N SER A 111 13.82 -11.27 -3.76
CA SER A 111 12.38 -10.99 -3.65
C SER A 111 11.90 -9.83 -4.55
N LEU A 112 12.80 -8.97 -5.05
CA LEU A 112 12.43 -7.83 -5.90
C LEU A 112 11.62 -8.20 -7.15
N PRO A 113 11.94 -9.28 -7.90
CA PRO A 113 11.12 -9.70 -9.04
C PRO A 113 9.67 -10.01 -8.64
N ILE A 114 9.47 -10.65 -7.47
CA ILE A 114 8.14 -11.00 -6.96
C ILE A 114 7.34 -9.73 -6.62
N LEU A 115 7.98 -8.70 -6.05
CA LEU A 115 7.33 -7.42 -5.80
C LEU A 115 6.93 -6.75 -7.13
N LYS A 116 7.81 -6.76 -8.12
CA LYS A 116 7.54 -6.23 -9.46
C LYS A 116 6.33 -6.90 -10.10
N GLU A 117 6.28 -8.23 -10.10
CA GLU A 117 5.17 -9.04 -10.64
C GLU A 117 3.84 -8.76 -9.91
N ASN A 118 3.92 -8.37 -8.64
CA ASN A 118 2.77 -7.96 -7.83
C ASN A 118 2.41 -6.47 -7.95
N ASN A 119 2.98 -5.74 -8.93
CA ASN A 119 2.69 -4.33 -9.22
C ASN A 119 2.98 -3.36 -8.06
N PHE A 120 4.05 -3.60 -7.30
CA PHE A 120 4.55 -2.59 -6.38
C PHE A 120 5.17 -1.43 -7.17
N GLY A 121 5.04 -0.21 -6.65
CA GLY A 121 5.62 0.98 -7.28
C GLY A 121 7.09 1.20 -6.89
N THR A 122 7.34 2.17 -6.03
CA THR A 122 8.70 2.47 -5.54
C THR A 122 9.09 1.58 -4.39
N VAL A 123 10.26 0.96 -4.49
CA VAL A 123 10.87 0.12 -3.44
C VAL A 123 12.29 0.61 -3.17
N TYR A 124 12.59 0.91 -1.92
CA TYR A 124 13.94 1.16 -1.45
C TYR A 124 14.56 -0.13 -0.94
N HIS A 125 15.73 -0.46 -1.44
CA HIS A 125 16.41 -1.70 -1.06
C HIS A 125 17.58 -1.38 -0.13
N LEU A 126 17.45 -1.76 1.15
CA LEU A 126 18.56 -1.73 2.10
C LEU A 126 19.51 -2.89 1.78
N ASN A 127 20.37 -2.69 0.79
CA ASN A 127 21.11 -3.76 0.11
C ASN A 127 22.15 -4.49 0.99
N LYS A 128 22.60 -3.86 2.10
CA LYS A 128 23.44 -4.49 3.13
C LYS A 128 22.63 -5.05 4.31
N GLY A 129 21.32 -4.88 4.30
CA GLY A 129 20.34 -5.47 5.19
C GLY A 129 20.44 -5.04 6.65
N TYR A 130 19.83 -5.84 7.50
CA TYR A 130 19.72 -5.59 8.95
C TYR A 130 21.07 -5.54 9.67
N ASN A 131 22.08 -6.25 9.18
CA ASN A 131 23.43 -6.16 9.77
C ASN A 131 23.95 -4.73 9.67
N ALA A 132 23.91 -4.11 8.49
CA ALA A 132 24.36 -2.73 8.31
C ALA A 132 23.52 -1.72 9.11
N TRP A 133 22.22 -1.99 9.28
CA TRP A 133 21.35 -1.18 10.15
C TRP A 133 21.85 -1.17 11.60
N LYS A 134 22.16 -2.34 12.16
CA LYS A 134 22.72 -2.47 13.51
C LYS A 134 24.12 -1.87 13.63
N ASP A 135 25.00 -2.14 12.65
CA ASP A 135 26.37 -1.63 12.64
C ASP A 135 26.41 -0.09 12.59
N ALA A 136 25.39 0.54 11.98
CA ALA A 136 25.22 1.98 12.01
C ALA A 136 24.60 2.52 13.31
N GLY A 137 24.36 1.67 14.32
CA GLY A 137 23.79 2.07 15.61
C GLY A 137 22.32 2.50 15.55
N MET A 138 21.59 2.10 14.51
CA MET A 138 20.17 2.47 14.34
C MET A 138 19.28 1.71 15.31
N LEU A 139 18.16 2.34 15.73
CA LEU A 139 17.21 1.75 16.67
C LEU A 139 16.55 0.49 16.11
N THR A 140 16.45 -0.50 16.98
CA THR A 140 15.74 -1.76 16.73
C THR A 140 14.65 -1.97 17.77
N ALA A 141 13.60 -2.69 17.40
CA ALA A 141 12.57 -3.20 18.30
C ALA A 141 12.85 -4.67 18.66
N PRO A 142 12.40 -5.15 19.82
CA PRO A 142 12.48 -6.56 20.20
C PRO A 142 11.49 -7.41 19.39
#